data_7c659ff9c375ff3636335aa81d748130
#
_entry.id   7c659ff9c375ff3636335aa81d748130
#
_cell.length_a   1.000
_cell.length_b   1.000
_cell.length_c   1.000
_cell.angle_alpha   90.00
_cell.angle_beta   90.00
_cell.angle_gamma   90.00
#
_symmetry.space_group_name_H-M   'P 1'
#
loop_
_entity.id
_entity.type
_entity.pdbx_description
1 polymer ?
#
loop_
_entity_poly.entity_id
_entity_poly.type
_entity_poly.pdbx_seq_one_letter_code
_entity_poly.pdbx_strand_id
1 'polypeptide(L)'
;MRASACGWFFDTLEETERVAAISAAITHNHPEGIKGAQATTAAIWMARNGKTKEEIREYIEKTYGYDLHKSYEYWHPIYHWESGCQGTVPQAIIAFLDSDNFEDAIRKAVSLGGDSDTLACITGGIAEAYYKDIPRAIVDRVTRPFPKIFYKILDAVREETVYGKTCRIV
;
A
#
# COMPACT_ATOMS: atom_id res chain seq x y z
N MET A 1 -4.55 -3.74 -5.46
CA MET A 1 -3.15 -3.95 -5.88
C MET A 1 -2.62 -2.90 -6.84
N ARG A 2 -3.06 -2.81 -8.10
CA ARG A 2 -2.46 -1.89 -9.11
C ARG A 2 -2.62 -0.39 -8.83
N ALA A 3 -3.42 0.02 -7.88
CA ALA A 3 -3.66 1.42 -7.55
C ALA A 3 -2.45 2.12 -6.89
N SER A 4 -1.48 1.37 -6.36
CA SER A 4 -0.34 1.91 -5.61
C SER A 4 0.40 3.03 -6.34
N ALA A 5 0.57 2.92 -7.67
CA ALA A 5 1.21 3.96 -8.47
C ALA A 5 0.53 5.34 -8.34
N CYS A 6 -0.81 5.38 -8.20
CA CYS A 6 -1.52 6.64 -8.01
C CYS A 6 -1.07 7.39 -6.75
N GLY A 7 -0.70 6.66 -5.68
CA GLY A 7 -0.18 7.26 -4.45
C GLY A 7 1.18 7.97 -4.62
N TRP A 8 1.90 7.71 -5.70
CA TRP A 8 3.23 8.25 -5.96
C TRP A 8 3.27 9.43 -6.95
N PHE A 9 2.34 9.50 -7.91
CA PHE A 9 2.46 10.42 -9.04
C PHE A 9 1.81 11.79 -8.85
N PHE A 10 0.94 11.99 -7.86
CA PHE A 10 0.19 13.22 -7.72
C PHE A 10 0.61 14.02 -6.49
N ASP A 11 0.57 15.35 -6.62
CA ASP A 11 1.01 16.28 -5.57
C ASP A 11 -0.05 16.50 -4.49
N THR A 12 -1.32 16.29 -4.80
CA THR A 12 -2.42 16.47 -3.85
C THR A 12 -3.14 15.16 -3.55
N LEU A 13 -3.65 15.05 -2.32
CA LEU A 13 -4.43 13.89 -1.90
C LEU A 13 -5.72 13.76 -2.73
N GLU A 14 -6.40 14.88 -2.99
CA GLU A 14 -7.62 14.94 -3.79
C GLU A 14 -7.42 14.37 -5.19
N GLU A 15 -6.35 14.78 -5.88
CA GLU A 15 -6.03 14.28 -7.21
C GLU A 15 -5.65 12.79 -7.18
N THR A 16 -4.91 12.37 -6.17
CA THR A 16 -4.55 10.97 -5.92
C THR A 16 -5.80 10.10 -5.82
N GLU A 17 -6.76 10.49 -5.00
CA GLU A 17 -8.02 9.76 -4.80
C GLU A 17 -8.90 9.77 -6.06
N ARG A 18 -8.97 10.90 -6.75
CA ARG A 18 -9.70 11.04 -8.00
C ARG A 18 -9.18 10.10 -9.08
N VAL A 19 -7.87 10.06 -9.28
CA VAL A 19 -7.26 9.19 -10.30
C VAL A 19 -7.32 7.72 -9.89
N ALA A 20 -7.18 7.41 -8.60
CA ALA A 20 -7.39 6.06 -8.10
C ALA A 20 -8.80 5.53 -8.40
N ALA A 21 -9.82 6.37 -8.20
CA ALA A 21 -11.20 6.03 -8.53
C ALA A 21 -11.38 5.74 -10.03
N ILE A 22 -10.84 6.58 -10.91
CA ILE A 22 -10.90 6.38 -12.37
C ILE A 22 -10.18 5.09 -12.76
N SER A 23 -8.98 4.85 -12.21
CA SER A 23 -8.21 3.63 -12.48
C SER A 23 -8.95 2.36 -12.03
N ALA A 24 -9.60 2.40 -10.87
CA ALA A 24 -10.38 1.27 -10.37
C ALA A 24 -11.63 1.02 -11.21
N ALA A 25 -12.35 2.05 -11.60
CA ALA A 25 -13.63 1.96 -12.32
C ALA A 25 -13.53 1.20 -13.65
N ILE A 26 -12.36 1.14 -14.28
CA ILE A 26 -12.15 0.43 -15.55
C ILE A 26 -12.43 -1.08 -15.42
N THR A 27 -12.09 -1.68 -14.28
CA THR A 27 -12.22 -3.14 -14.06
C THR A 27 -13.01 -3.52 -12.82
N HIS A 28 -13.14 -2.62 -11.86
CA HIS A 28 -13.76 -2.85 -10.56
C HIS A 28 -14.70 -1.68 -10.23
N ASN A 29 -15.65 -1.40 -11.15
CA ASN A 29 -16.61 -0.31 -11.02
C ASN A 29 -17.72 -0.67 -10.01
N HIS A 30 -17.33 -0.96 -8.79
CA HIS A 30 -18.22 -1.15 -7.65
C HIS A 30 -17.80 -0.15 -6.56
N PRO A 31 -18.73 0.45 -5.81
CA PRO A 31 -18.37 1.43 -4.77
C PRO A 31 -17.31 0.97 -3.82
N GLU A 32 -17.35 -0.28 -3.35
CA GLU A 32 -16.33 -0.85 -2.45
C GLU A 32 -14.98 -1.08 -3.15
N GLY A 33 -14.98 -1.42 -4.44
CA GLY A 33 -13.73 -1.55 -5.21
C GLY A 33 -13.04 -0.20 -5.41
N ILE A 34 -13.81 0.83 -5.72
CA ILE A 34 -13.32 2.22 -5.84
C ILE A 34 -12.81 2.70 -4.49
N LYS A 35 -13.61 2.53 -3.43
CA LYS A 35 -13.25 2.88 -2.05
C LYS A 35 -11.93 2.23 -1.61
N GLY A 36 -11.77 0.94 -1.87
CA GLY A 36 -10.53 0.22 -1.52
C GLY A 36 -9.29 0.75 -2.26
N ALA A 37 -9.43 1.12 -3.54
CA ALA A 37 -8.35 1.74 -4.30
C ALA A 37 -7.99 3.12 -3.76
N GLN A 38 -9.00 3.95 -3.47
CA GLN A 38 -8.79 5.28 -2.90
C GLN A 38 -8.14 5.21 -1.52
N ALA A 39 -8.63 4.36 -0.62
CA ALA A 39 -8.06 4.18 0.72
C ALA A 39 -6.59 3.74 0.66
N THR A 40 -6.27 2.78 -0.20
CA THR A 40 -4.88 2.32 -0.40
C THR A 40 -3.97 3.44 -0.88
N THR A 41 -4.41 4.20 -1.88
CA THR A 41 -3.59 5.28 -2.46
C THR A 41 -3.49 6.48 -1.54
N ALA A 42 -4.53 6.81 -0.79
CA ALA A 42 -4.50 7.83 0.24
C ALA A 42 -3.48 7.49 1.34
N ALA A 43 -3.47 6.24 1.83
CA ALA A 43 -2.49 5.79 2.81
C ALA A 43 -1.04 5.91 2.28
N ILE A 44 -0.79 5.55 1.01
CA ILE A 44 0.52 5.69 0.37
C ILE A 44 0.91 7.17 0.25
N TRP A 45 0.00 8.01 -0.23
CA TRP A 45 0.26 9.44 -0.38
C TRP A 45 0.58 10.09 0.97
N MET A 46 -0.20 9.80 2.00
CA MET A 46 0.02 10.31 3.36
C MET A 46 1.36 9.85 3.92
N ALA A 47 1.68 8.55 3.76
CA ALA A 47 2.94 7.97 4.23
C ALA A 47 4.16 8.64 3.58
N ARG A 48 4.16 8.80 2.25
CA ARG A 48 5.28 9.46 1.55
C ARG A 48 5.43 10.93 1.92
N ASN A 49 4.34 11.61 2.31
CA ASN A 49 4.33 13.00 2.75
C ASN A 49 4.59 13.17 4.26
N GLY A 50 5.06 12.13 4.93
CA GLY A 50 5.54 12.17 6.31
C GLY A 50 4.44 12.21 7.36
N LYS A 51 3.22 11.79 7.02
CA LYS A 51 2.14 11.62 7.99
C LYS A 51 2.43 10.46 8.93
N THR A 52 2.07 10.61 10.19
CA THR A 52 2.20 9.55 11.18
C THR A 52 1.20 8.41 10.92
N LYS A 53 1.46 7.25 11.48
CA LYS A 53 0.53 6.11 11.43
C LYS A 53 -0.83 6.45 12.00
N GLU A 54 -0.87 7.26 13.06
CA GLU A 54 -2.10 7.71 13.68
C GLU A 54 -2.90 8.63 12.77
N GLU A 55 -2.26 9.62 12.12
CA GLU A 55 -2.92 10.49 11.14
C GLU A 55 -3.48 9.69 9.95
N ILE A 56 -2.74 8.67 9.50
CA ILE A 56 -3.19 7.76 8.42
C ILE A 56 -4.41 6.97 8.88
N ARG A 57 -4.37 6.38 10.09
CA ARG A 57 -5.49 5.63 10.68
C ARG A 57 -6.74 6.50 10.74
N GLU A 58 -6.65 7.64 11.40
CA GLU A 58 -7.78 8.56 11.58
C GLU A 58 -8.39 9.01 10.25
N TYR A 59 -7.55 9.33 9.27
CA TYR A 59 -8.02 9.71 7.95
C TYR A 59 -8.79 8.58 7.26
N ILE A 60 -8.22 7.37 7.25
CA ILE A 60 -8.82 6.21 6.59
C ILE A 60 -10.14 5.81 7.28
N GLU A 61 -10.19 5.81 8.60
CA GLU A 61 -11.41 5.51 9.35
C GLU A 61 -12.50 6.55 9.08
N LYS A 62 -12.17 7.82 9.17
CA LYS A 62 -13.11 8.92 8.98
C LYS A 62 -13.64 9.01 7.56
N THR A 63 -12.77 8.83 6.56
CA THR A 63 -13.11 9.06 5.15
C THR A 63 -13.75 7.84 4.51
N TYR A 64 -13.25 6.64 4.83
CA TYR A 64 -13.67 5.40 4.17
C TYR A 64 -14.49 4.48 5.07
N GLY A 65 -14.58 4.77 6.37
CA GLY A 65 -15.39 3.98 7.30
C GLY A 65 -14.83 2.59 7.56
N TYR A 66 -13.54 2.37 7.36
CA TYR A 66 -12.88 1.13 7.77
C TYR A 66 -12.63 1.14 9.28
N ASP A 67 -12.87 0.01 9.95
CA ASP A 67 -12.49 -0.18 11.36
C ASP A 67 -11.04 -0.65 11.45
N LEU A 68 -10.15 0.22 11.92
CA LEU A 68 -8.72 -0.07 12.10
C LEU A 68 -8.32 -0.13 13.59
N HIS A 69 -9.30 -0.21 14.51
CA HIS A 69 -9.04 -0.26 15.95
C HIS A 69 -8.51 -1.60 16.44
N LYS A 70 -8.82 -2.68 15.72
CA LYS A 70 -8.35 -4.01 16.08
C LYS A 70 -6.92 -4.20 15.61
N SER A 71 -6.06 -4.73 16.51
CA SER A 71 -4.65 -4.97 16.19
C SER A 71 -4.45 -6.16 15.25
N TYR A 72 -3.24 -6.27 14.70
CA TYR A 72 -2.79 -7.44 13.96
C TYR A 72 -2.95 -8.72 14.78
N GLU A 73 -2.57 -8.72 16.07
CA GLU A 73 -2.68 -9.87 16.96
C GLU A 73 -4.13 -10.33 17.15
N TYR A 74 -5.08 -9.41 17.10
CA TYR A 74 -6.50 -9.77 17.13
C TYR A 74 -6.91 -10.52 15.87
N TRP A 75 -6.48 -10.04 14.68
CA TRP A 75 -6.90 -10.61 13.40
C TRP A 75 -6.15 -11.89 13.03
N HIS A 76 -4.87 -12.01 13.38
CA HIS A 76 -4.01 -13.11 12.97
C HIS A 76 -4.60 -14.51 13.23
N PRO A 77 -5.19 -14.84 14.38
CA PRO A 77 -5.75 -16.18 14.62
C PRO A 77 -7.12 -16.41 13.98
N ILE A 78 -7.83 -15.38 13.52
CA ILE A 78 -9.22 -15.49 13.07
C ILE A 78 -9.42 -15.09 11.61
N TYR A 79 -8.42 -14.43 11.00
CA TYR A 79 -8.50 -14.03 9.60
C TYR A 79 -8.41 -15.25 8.68
N HIS A 80 -9.24 -15.28 7.67
CA HIS A 80 -9.26 -16.34 6.67
C HIS A 80 -9.49 -15.72 5.29
N TRP A 81 -9.61 -16.56 4.29
CA TRP A 81 -9.76 -16.12 2.90
C TRP A 81 -10.92 -15.12 2.74
N GLU A 82 -10.59 -13.96 2.24
CA GLU A 82 -11.52 -12.89 1.90
C GLU A 82 -11.13 -12.32 0.53
N SER A 83 -12.09 -12.26 -0.39
CA SER A 83 -11.88 -11.73 -1.74
C SER A 83 -12.40 -10.31 -1.93
N GLY A 84 -13.14 -9.79 -0.95
CA GLY A 84 -13.72 -8.45 -0.98
C GLY A 84 -12.78 -7.37 -0.47
N CYS A 85 -12.89 -6.18 -1.04
CA CYS A 85 -12.11 -5.03 -0.55
C CYS A 85 -12.37 -4.73 0.93
N GLN A 86 -13.60 -4.98 1.41
CA GLN A 86 -14.00 -4.73 2.80
C GLN A 86 -13.24 -5.59 3.81
N GLY A 87 -12.86 -6.80 3.44
CA GLY A 87 -12.13 -7.71 4.31
C GLY A 87 -10.63 -7.75 4.04
N THR A 88 -10.16 -7.21 2.91
CA THR A 88 -8.74 -7.25 2.54
C THR A 88 -8.03 -5.93 2.83
N VAL A 89 -8.62 -4.79 2.45
CA VAL A 89 -7.94 -3.48 2.56
C VAL A 89 -7.69 -3.07 4.01
N PRO A 90 -8.66 -3.13 4.94
CA PRO A 90 -8.40 -2.76 6.33
C PRO A 90 -7.35 -3.66 6.98
N GLN A 91 -7.35 -4.98 6.74
CA GLN A 91 -6.36 -5.89 7.30
C GLN A 91 -4.94 -5.63 6.76
N ALA A 92 -4.81 -5.28 5.49
CA ALA A 92 -3.54 -4.87 4.93
C ALA A 92 -3.01 -3.56 5.54
N ILE A 93 -3.90 -2.60 5.79
CA ILE A 93 -3.55 -1.34 6.48
C ILE A 93 -3.17 -1.62 7.93
N ILE A 94 -3.90 -2.47 8.66
CA ILE A 94 -3.57 -2.86 10.04
C ILE A 94 -2.19 -3.51 10.12
N ALA A 95 -1.87 -4.43 9.19
CA ALA A 95 -0.54 -5.04 9.13
C ALA A 95 0.59 -4.01 8.98
N PHE A 96 0.36 -2.93 8.23
CA PHE A 96 1.28 -1.80 8.15
C PHE A 96 1.30 -0.98 9.45
N LEU A 97 0.14 -0.62 10.00
CA LEU A 97 0.04 0.24 11.19
C LEU A 97 0.75 -0.38 12.40
N ASP A 98 0.68 -1.69 12.56
CA ASP A 98 1.28 -2.43 13.67
C ASP A 98 2.72 -2.89 13.40
N SER A 99 3.31 -2.55 12.27
CA SER A 99 4.66 -2.96 11.91
C SER A 99 5.74 -1.99 12.39
N ASP A 100 6.96 -2.49 12.60
CA ASP A 100 8.11 -1.69 13.04
C ASP A 100 9.04 -1.28 11.88
N ASN A 101 9.00 -2.01 10.76
CA ASN A 101 9.80 -1.76 9.57
C ASN A 101 9.16 -2.42 8.34
N PHE A 102 9.76 -2.22 7.16
CA PHE A 102 9.23 -2.77 5.91
C PHE A 102 9.11 -4.31 5.94
N GLU A 103 10.15 -5.02 6.38
CA GLU A 103 10.14 -6.48 6.41
C GLU A 103 9.07 -7.01 7.38
N ASP A 104 8.95 -6.39 8.55
CA ASP A 104 7.93 -6.75 9.53
C ASP A 104 6.52 -6.54 8.98
N ALA A 105 6.28 -5.43 8.27
CA ALA A 105 5.01 -5.18 7.60
C ALA A 105 4.64 -6.29 6.61
N ILE A 106 5.59 -6.69 5.76
CA ILE A 106 5.37 -7.79 4.81
C ILE A 106 5.14 -9.13 5.52
N ARG A 107 5.92 -9.43 6.56
CA ARG A 107 5.76 -10.66 7.35
C ARG A 107 4.39 -10.73 8.02
N LYS A 108 3.93 -9.65 8.62
CA LYS A 108 2.59 -9.55 9.19
C LYS A 108 1.51 -9.76 8.13
N ALA A 109 1.58 -9.09 6.99
CA ALA A 109 0.61 -9.25 5.91
C ALA A 109 0.54 -10.69 5.39
N VAL A 110 1.68 -11.33 5.15
CA VAL A 110 1.74 -12.72 4.66
C VAL A 110 1.23 -13.70 5.70
N SER A 111 1.56 -13.50 6.98
CA SER A 111 1.18 -14.42 8.06
C SER A 111 -0.30 -14.35 8.44
N LEU A 112 -1.03 -13.30 8.05
CA LEU A 112 -2.50 -13.31 8.14
C LEU A 112 -3.12 -14.45 7.33
N GLY A 113 -2.45 -14.92 6.29
CA GLY A 113 -2.97 -15.97 5.41
C GLY A 113 -3.98 -15.44 4.39
N GLY A 114 -4.92 -16.29 3.96
CA GLY A 114 -5.91 -15.93 2.95
C GLY A 114 -5.26 -15.51 1.62
N ASP A 115 -5.70 -14.39 1.05
CA ASP A 115 -5.14 -13.78 -0.17
C ASP A 115 -3.88 -12.97 0.18
N SER A 116 -2.85 -13.67 0.64
CA SER A 116 -1.66 -13.09 1.25
C SER A 116 -0.80 -12.27 0.28
N ASP A 117 -0.84 -12.53 -1.02
CA ASP A 117 -0.14 -11.74 -2.03
C ASP A 117 -0.81 -10.38 -2.24
N THR A 118 -2.15 -10.33 -2.22
CA THR A 118 -2.90 -9.07 -2.25
C THR A 118 -2.67 -8.26 -0.97
N LEU A 119 -2.73 -8.89 0.20
CA LEU A 119 -2.43 -8.24 1.49
C LEU A 119 -1.02 -7.65 1.48
N ALA A 120 -0.01 -8.46 1.12
CA ALA A 120 1.38 -8.03 1.07
C ALA A 120 1.63 -6.93 0.02
N CYS A 121 0.94 -6.96 -1.11
CA CYS A 121 1.04 -5.90 -2.13
C CYS A 121 0.52 -4.55 -1.61
N ILE A 122 -0.63 -4.53 -0.93
CA ILE A 122 -1.21 -3.30 -0.36
C ILE A 122 -0.34 -2.81 0.78
N THR A 123 -0.04 -3.67 1.75
CA THR A 123 0.80 -3.35 2.90
C THR A 123 2.18 -2.86 2.48
N GLY A 124 2.82 -3.54 1.53
CA GLY A 124 4.15 -3.20 1.04
C GLY A 124 4.20 -1.84 0.36
N GLY A 125 3.19 -1.50 -0.43
CA GLY A 125 3.12 -0.17 -1.06
C GLY A 125 3.03 0.97 -0.04
N ILE A 126 2.31 0.77 1.07
CA ILE A 126 2.22 1.76 2.15
C ILE A 126 3.52 1.79 2.97
N ALA A 127 4.04 0.61 3.31
CA ALA A 127 5.27 0.47 4.09
C ALA A 127 6.50 1.04 3.38
N GLU A 128 6.62 0.86 2.05
CA GLU A 128 7.67 1.46 1.23
C GLU A 128 7.60 2.99 1.32
N ALA A 129 6.42 3.57 1.18
CA ALA A 129 6.21 5.01 1.23
C ALA A 129 6.54 5.59 2.62
N TYR A 130 6.27 4.84 3.67
CA TYR A 130 6.46 5.26 5.05
C TYR A 130 7.90 5.11 5.53
N TYR A 131 8.45 3.88 5.41
CA TYR A 131 9.78 3.57 5.94
C TYR A 131 10.92 4.02 5.02
N LYS A 132 10.67 4.10 3.70
CA LYS A 132 11.65 4.53 2.68
C LYS A 132 12.93 3.68 2.66
N ASP A 133 12.90 2.53 3.29
CA ASP A 133 14.01 1.59 3.43
C ASP A 133 13.51 0.16 3.20
N ILE A 134 13.77 -0.37 2.02
CA ILE A 134 13.51 -1.77 1.69
C ILE A 134 14.82 -2.53 1.82
N PRO A 135 14.90 -3.58 2.66
CA PRO A 135 16.11 -4.37 2.80
C PRO A 135 16.66 -4.85 1.45
N ARG A 136 17.93 -4.56 1.18
CA ARG A 136 18.58 -4.86 -0.11
C ARG A 136 18.41 -6.32 -0.54
N ALA A 137 18.47 -7.25 0.40
CA ALA A 137 18.28 -8.67 0.13
C ALA A 137 16.87 -8.97 -0.46
N ILE A 138 15.83 -8.25 -0.01
CA ILE A 138 14.49 -8.37 -0.55
C ILE A 138 14.44 -7.81 -1.97
N VAL A 139 14.97 -6.60 -2.17
CA VAL A 139 15.02 -5.95 -3.49
C VAL A 139 15.71 -6.86 -4.50
N ASP A 140 16.93 -7.31 -4.20
CA ASP A 140 17.73 -8.14 -5.11
C ASP A 140 17.01 -9.47 -5.44
N ARG A 141 16.34 -10.07 -4.46
CA ARG A 141 15.64 -11.33 -4.65
C ARG A 141 14.41 -11.17 -5.53
N VAL A 142 13.62 -10.12 -5.30
CA VAL A 142 12.35 -9.87 -6.01
C VAL A 142 12.59 -9.37 -7.42
N THR A 143 13.57 -8.48 -7.61
CA THR A 143 13.82 -7.89 -8.93
C THR A 143 14.62 -8.79 -9.87
N ARG A 144 15.38 -9.75 -9.33
CA ARG A 144 16.20 -10.68 -10.14
C ARG A 144 15.50 -11.31 -11.35
N PRO A 145 14.23 -11.76 -11.26
CA PRO A 145 13.53 -12.36 -12.39
C PRO A 145 12.90 -11.32 -13.34
N PHE A 146 13.03 -10.01 -13.06
CA PHE A 146 12.35 -8.99 -13.86
C PHE A 146 12.91 -8.90 -15.27
N PRO A 147 12.04 -8.81 -16.30
CA PRO A 147 12.45 -8.45 -17.66
C PRO A 147 13.10 -7.06 -17.68
N LYS A 148 14.03 -6.84 -18.61
CA LYS A 148 14.73 -5.55 -18.76
C LYS A 148 13.80 -4.33 -18.88
N ILE A 149 12.60 -4.52 -19.46
CA ILE A 149 11.61 -3.44 -19.58
C ILE A 149 11.14 -2.95 -18.21
N PHE A 150 11.04 -3.82 -17.19
CA PHE A 150 10.61 -3.40 -15.86
C PHE A 150 11.65 -2.49 -15.19
N TYR A 151 12.94 -2.78 -15.35
CA TYR A 151 13.99 -1.89 -14.86
C TYR A 151 13.91 -0.51 -15.50
N LYS A 152 13.70 -0.44 -16.83
CA LYS A 152 13.53 0.84 -17.52
C LYS A 152 12.33 1.63 -16.99
N ILE A 153 11.21 0.95 -16.71
CA ILE A 153 10.01 1.60 -16.15
C ILE A 153 10.29 2.10 -14.74
N LEU A 154 10.92 1.28 -13.89
CA LEU A 154 11.27 1.66 -12.53
C LEU A 154 12.24 2.86 -12.50
N ASP A 155 13.23 2.89 -13.39
CA ASP A 155 14.17 3.99 -13.51
C ASP A 155 13.45 5.28 -13.93
N ALA A 156 12.58 5.22 -14.94
CA ALA A 156 11.78 6.36 -15.38
C ALA A 156 10.85 6.88 -14.26
N VAL A 157 10.19 5.97 -13.50
CA VAL A 157 9.37 6.35 -12.35
C VAL A 157 10.19 7.05 -11.28
N ARG A 158 11.42 6.58 -11.01
CA ARG A 158 12.32 7.22 -10.04
C ARG A 158 12.76 8.62 -10.47
N GLU A 159 12.96 8.86 -11.75
CA GLU A 159 13.35 10.18 -12.27
C GLU A 159 12.20 11.19 -12.20
N GLU A 160 10.97 10.77 -12.45
CA GLU A 160 9.80 11.66 -12.53
C GLU A 160 9.06 11.86 -11.20
N THR A 161 9.20 10.93 -10.26
CA THR A 161 8.55 11.07 -8.95
C THR A 161 9.47 11.78 -7.95
N VAL A 162 8.86 12.31 -6.89
CA VAL A 162 9.58 12.84 -5.71
C VAL A 162 10.58 11.84 -5.11
N TYR A 163 10.50 10.55 -5.51
CA TYR A 163 11.49 9.52 -5.24
C TYR A 163 12.87 9.89 -5.79
N GLY A 164 12.96 10.48 -6.98
CA GLY A 164 14.23 10.96 -7.55
C GLY A 164 14.86 12.10 -6.76
N LYS A 165 14.07 12.79 -5.92
CA LYS A 165 14.54 13.92 -5.10
C LYS A 165 14.82 13.54 -3.64
N THR A 166 14.24 12.46 -3.12
CA THR A 166 14.26 12.18 -1.67
C THR A 166 14.66 10.74 -1.28
N CYS A 167 14.63 9.77 -2.16
CA CYS A 167 14.97 8.39 -1.83
C CYS A 167 16.05 7.84 -2.76
N ARG A 168 17.27 7.73 -2.24
CA ARG A 168 18.29 6.87 -2.83
C ARG A 168 17.98 5.44 -2.38
N ILE A 169 17.35 4.65 -3.25
CA ILE A 169 17.52 3.21 -3.13
C ILE A 169 18.97 2.95 -3.53
N VAL A 170 19.81 2.81 -2.53
CA VAL A 170 21.24 2.50 -2.66
C VAL A 170 21.39 1.04 -3.02
#